data_df197ac31fb9c76ca76b500c14323577
#
_entry.id   df197ac31fb9c76ca76b500c14323577
#
_cell.length_a   1.000
_cell.length_b   1.000
_cell.length_c   1.000
_cell.angle_alpha   90.00
_cell.angle_beta   90.00
_cell.angle_gamma   90.00
#
_symmetry.space_group_name_H-M   'P 1'
#
loop_
_entity.id
_entity.type
_entity.pdbx_description
1 polymer ?
#
loop_
_entity_poly.entity_id
_entity_poly.type
_entity_poly.pdbx_seq_one_letter_code
_entity_poly.pdbx_strand_id
1 'polypeptide(L)'
;LLIVYASQGVQAQTISTLYMALEHDLEIIPVMNKCDMDSAMPEKVEDEIIDLLGCKREEILRCSAKTGDGVPEILEAIIERIAPPVGDPEAPLQCLVFDSVFNPFRGIIAYFKVVNGTMQTNDRVRFFNTGKEYDADEIGVLKLGMQPAKEISAGNVGYIISGIKTSTEVKVGDTITHVARPCTEAIAG
;
A
#
# COMPACT_ATOMS: atom_id res chain seq x y z
N LEU A 1 5.43 4.10 8.71
CA LEU A 1 6.09 5.25 9.33
C LEU A 1 5.14 5.93 10.32
N LEU A 2 5.56 6.14 11.57
CA LEU A 2 4.84 6.96 12.54
C LEU A 2 5.45 8.37 12.53
N ILE A 3 4.74 9.32 11.90
CA ILE A 3 5.27 10.68 11.71
C ILE A 3 4.75 11.59 12.81
N VAL A 4 5.68 12.22 13.55
CA VAL A 4 5.41 13.22 14.60
C VAL A 4 6.06 14.53 14.19
N TYR A 5 5.38 15.66 14.41
CA TYR A 5 5.96 16.97 14.08
C TYR A 5 6.77 17.53 15.25
N ALA A 6 8.02 17.92 14.96
CA ALA A 6 8.94 18.48 15.95
C ALA A 6 8.42 19.74 16.67
N SER A 7 7.45 20.45 16.08
CA SER A 7 6.83 21.65 16.65
C SER A 7 5.56 21.38 17.45
N GLN A 8 4.97 20.19 17.36
CA GLN A 8 3.66 19.89 17.97
C GLN A 8 3.71 18.69 18.94
N GLY A 9 4.70 17.80 18.79
CA GLY A 9 4.81 16.60 19.59
C GLY A 9 3.76 15.52 19.26
N VAL A 10 3.59 14.58 20.17
CA VAL A 10 2.62 13.50 20.08
C VAL A 10 1.21 14.03 20.28
N GLN A 11 0.32 13.73 19.35
CA GLN A 11 -1.08 14.13 19.38
C GLN A 11 -2.02 12.92 19.52
N ALA A 12 -3.27 13.15 19.87
CA ALA A 12 -4.27 12.08 20.00
C ALA A 12 -4.40 11.22 18.73
N GLN A 13 -4.29 11.84 17.55
CA GLN A 13 -4.33 11.14 16.28
C GLN A 13 -3.09 10.24 16.06
N THR A 14 -1.92 10.67 16.54
CA THR A 14 -0.70 9.85 16.52
C THR A 14 -0.91 8.55 17.30
N ILE A 15 -1.50 8.68 18.50
CA ILE A 15 -1.79 7.55 19.38
C ILE A 15 -2.81 6.60 18.73
N SER A 16 -3.91 7.13 18.17
CA SER A 16 -4.92 6.31 17.50
C SER A 16 -4.35 5.55 16.30
N THR A 17 -3.52 6.21 15.49
CA THR A 17 -2.86 5.59 14.33
C THR A 17 -1.87 4.50 14.77
N LEU A 18 -1.14 4.75 15.88
CA LEU A 18 -0.22 3.75 16.44
C LEU A 18 -0.97 2.49 16.88
N TYR A 19 -2.08 2.64 17.62
CA TYR A 19 -2.84 1.46 18.06
C TYR A 19 -3.38 0.65 16.89
N MET A 20 -3.90 1.29 15.83
CA MET A 20 -4.32 0.58 14.62
C MET A 20 -3.15 -0.18 13.95
N ALA A 21 -1.96 0.42 13.92
CA ALA A 21 -0.79 -0.24 13.36
C ALA A 21 -0.36 -1.47 14.19
N LEU A 22 -0.43 -1.36 15.52
CA LEU A 22 -0.10 -2.46 16.44
C LEU A 22 -1.13 -3.61 16.36
N GLU A 23 -2.41 -3.31 16.18
CA GLU A 23 -3.47 -4.32 15.98
C GLU A 23 -3.23 -5.17 14.73
N HIS A 24 -2.54 -4.62 13.74
CA HIS A 24 -2.17 -5.31 12.50
C HIS A 24 -0.72 -5.84 12.48
N ASP A 25 -0.04 -5.85 13.63
CA ASP A 25 1.34 -6.32 13.79
C ASP A 25 2.32 -5.67 12.79
N LEU A 26 2.15 -4.36 12.55
CA LEU A 26 2.98 -3.62 11.61
C LEU A 26 4.28 -3.16 12.27
N GLU A 27 5.40 -3.26 11.53
CA GLU A 27 6.67 -2.65 11.92
C GLU A 27 6.52 -1.11 12.02
N ILE A 28 6.94 -0.54 13.15
CA ILE A 28 6.84 0.89 13.42
C ILE A 28 8.20 1.56 13.30
N ILE A 29 8.33 2.49 12.36
CA ILE A 29 9.51 3.35 12.22
C ILE A 29 9.12 4.76 12.65
N PRO A 30 9.60 5.25 13.81
CA PRO A 30 9.32 6.60 14.29
C PRO A 30 10.11 7.64 13.49
N VAL A 31 9.39 8.67 13.01
CA VAL A 31 9.97 9.75 12.22
C VAL A 31 9.53 11.07 12.81
N MET A 32 10.48 11.93 13.17
CA MET A 32 10.23 13.31 13.58
C MET A 32 10.43 14.25 12.40
N ASN A 33 9.35 14.83 11.91
CA ASN A 33 9.35 15.73 10.74
C ASN A 33 9.24 17.19 11.16
N LYS A 34 9.54 18.10 10.22
CA LYS A 34 9.57 19.56 10.37
C LYS A 34 10.64 20.04 11.35
N CYS A 35 11.79 19.38 11.37
CA CYS A 35 12.92 19.77 12.21
C CYS A 35 13.56 21.09 11.77
N ASP A 36 13.24 21.59 10.57
CA ASP A 36 13.67 22.88 10.03
C ASP A 36 12.94 24.10 10.60
N MET A 37 11.89 23.90 11.38
CA MET A 37 11.10 25.01 11.92
C MET A 37 11.75 25.62 13.16
N ASP A 38 11.72 26.94 13.28
CA ASP A 38 12.21 27.68 14.47
C ASP A 38 11.48 27.27 15.77
N SER A 39 10.25 26.79 15.64
CA SER A 39 9.42 26.31 16.75
C SER A 39 9.62 24.82 17.06
N ALA A 40 10.56 24.16 16.39
CA ALA A 40 10.87 22.75 16.65
C ALA A 40 11.43 22.55 18.06
N MET A 41 11.00 21.49 18.74
CA MET A 41 11.46 21.09 20.07
C MET A 41 11.94 19.63 20.03
N PRO A 42 13.02 19.32 19.31
CA PRO A 42 13.41 17.94 18.99
C PRO A 42 13.57 17.07 20.22
N GLU A 43 14.32 17.53 21.24
CA GLU A 43 14.61 16.75 22.44
C GLU A 43 13.33 16.38 23.22
N LYS A 44 12.45 17.35 23.39
CA LYS A 44 11.15 17.13 24.07
C LYS A 44 10.28 16.13 23.31
N VAL A 45 10.20 16.29 21.98
CA VAL A 45 9.36 15.41 21.14
C VAL A 45 9.93 14.01 21.05
N GLU A 46 11.26 13.85 21.07
CA GLU A 46 11.89 12.53 21.18
C GLU A 46 11.53 11.85 22.49
N ASP A 47 11.57 12.56 23.62
CA ASP A 47 11.16 11.99 24.91
C ASP A 47 9.70 11.53 24.88
N GLU A 48 8.79 12.32 24.28
CA GLU A 48 7.38 11.92 24.09
C GLU A 48 7.23 10.65 23.20
N ILE A 49 8.04 10.53 22.15
CA ILE A 49 8.05 9.34 21.27
C ILE A 49 8.60 8.12 22.02
N ILE A 50 9.68 8.29 22.79
CA ILE A 50 10.26 7.23 23.61
C ILE A 50 9.26 6.72 24.64
N ASP A 51 8.59 7.63 25.34
CA ASP A 51 7.55 7.29 26.34
C ASP A 51 6.38 6.53 25.69
N LEU A 52 6.02 6.87 24.45
CA LEU A 52 4.92 6.24 23.72
C LEU A 52 5.27 4.85 23.18
N LEU A 53 6.48 4.68 22.61
CA LEU A 53 6.89 3.47 21.89
C LEU A 53 7.79 2.53 22.68
N GLY A 54 8.47 3.02 23.72
CA GLY A 54 9.53 2.30 24.40
C GLY A 54 10.80 2.08 23.55
N CYS A 55 10.94 2.84 22.44
CA CYS A 55 12.09 2.73 21.55
C CYS A 55 13.31 3.50 22.09
N LYS A 56 14.48 3.24 21.51
CA LYS A 56 15.68 4.02 21.81
C LYS A 56 15.70 5.32 21.01
N ARG A 57 16.38 6.35 21.54
CA ARG A 57 16.50 7.65 20.87
C ARG A 57 17.12 7.55 19.48
N GLU A 58 18.08 6.67 19.30
CA GLU A 58 18.77 6.43 18.01
C GLU A 58 17.86 5.80 16.95
N GLU A 59 16.74 5.25 17.33
CA GLU A 59 15.75 4.66 16.41
C GLU A 59 14.81 5.71 15.81
N ILE A 60 14.79 6.94 16.38
CA ILE A 60 13.95 8.04 15.91
C ILE A 60 14.67 8.78 14.79
N LEU A 61 14.11 8.74 13.59
CA LEU A 61 14.67 9.42 12.43
C LEU A 61 14.19 10.87 12.38
N ARG A 62 15.14 11.81 12.35
CA ARG A 62 14.84 13.24 12.20
C ARG A 62 14.82 13.61 10.73
N CYS A 63 13.82 14.39 10.29
CA CYS A 63 13.77 14.88 8.92
C CYS A 63 13.09 16.24 8.76
N SER A 64 13.27 16.80 7.59
CA SER A 64 12.47 17.88 7.05
C SER A 64 12.03 17.51 5.63
N ALA A 65 10.78 17.19 5.45
CA ALA A 65 10.21 16.94 4.12
C ALA A 65 10.26 18.19 3.21
N LYS A 66 10.40 19.38 3.80
CA LYS A 66 10.51 20.64 3.06
C LYS A 66 11.90 20.83 2.45
N THR A 67 12.94 20.54 3.21
CA THR A 67 14.33 20.71 2.76
C THR A 67 14.92 19.44 2.12
N GLY A 68 14.35 18.28 2.43
CA GLY A 68 14.84 16.96 2.03
C GLY A 68 15.84 16.34 3.03
N ASP A 69 16.19 17.05 4.09
CA ASP A 69 17.13 16.56 5.10
C ASP A 69 16.52 15.33 5.83
N GLY A 70 17.32 14.29 6.02
CA GLY A 70 16.93 13.05 6.70
C GLY A 70 16.00 12.14 5.89
N VAL A 71 15.58 12.52 4.67
CA VAL A 71 14.70 11.70 3.82
C VAL A 71 15.41 10.46 3.27
N PRO A 72 16.68 10.53 2.82
CA PRO A 72 17.42 9.33 2.40
C PRO A 72 17.50 8.27 3.50
N GLU A 73 17.79 8.66 4.73
CA GLU A 73 17.89 7.76 5.89
C GLU A 73 16.56 7.07 6.20
N ILE A 74 15.43 7.77 6.00
CA ILE A 74 14.08 7.16 6.14
C ILE A 74 13.87 6.10 5.06
N LEU A 75 14.26 6.36 3.82
CA LEU A 75 14.13 5.40 2.71
C LEU A 75 15.00 4.15 2.94
N GLU A 76 16.22 4.33 3.46
CA GLU A 76 17.11 3.23 3.85
C GLU A 76 16.49 2.40 4.98
N ALA A 77 15.98 3.04 6.03
CA ALA A 77 15.33 2.36 7.14
C ALA A 77 14.07 1.56 6.69
N ILE A 78 13.31 2.05 5.71
CA ILE A 78 12.20 1.30 5.12
C ILE A 78 12.70 0.03 4.45
N ILE A 79 13.77 0.11 3.66
CA ILE A 79 14.33 -1.04 2.93
C ILE A 79 14.92 -2.07 3.90
N GLU A 80 15.56 -1.62 4.97
CA GLU A 80 16.22 -2.50 5.94
C GLU A 80 15.24 -3.16 6.93
N ARG A 81 14.23 -2.42 7.38
CA ARG A 81 13.37 -2.85 8.50
C ARG A 81 12.04 -3.43 8.06
N ILE A 82 11.49 -3.01 6.92
CA ILE A 82 10.20 -3.51 6.44
C ILE A 82 10.43 -4.71 5.53
N ALA A 83 9.91 -5.87 5.95
CA ALA A 83 9.98 -7.07 5.14
C ALA A 83 9.29 -6.88 3.78
N PRO A 84 9.85 -7.40 2.68
CA PRO A 84 9.21 -7.36 1.38
C PRO A 84 7.89 -8.16 1.40
N PRO A 85 6.94 -7.85 0.50
CA PRO A 85 5.71 -8.62 0.37
C PRO A 85 6.02 -10.10 0.15
N VAL A 86 5.32 -10.97 0.89
CA VAL A 86 5.40 -12.42 0.71
C VAL A 86 4.38 -12.81 -0.35
N GLY A 87 4.82 -13.59 -1.36
CA GLY A 87 3.95 -14.10 -2.42
C GLY A 87 4.73 -14.98 -3.38
N ASP A 88 4.04 -15.92 -4.00
CA ASP A 88 4.61 -16.83 -5.01
C ASP A 88 4.11 -16.43 -6.40
N PRO A 89 4.99 -15.92 -7.30
CA PRO A 89 4.60 -15.56 -8.66
C PRO A 89 4.16 -16.74 -9.53
N GLU A 90 4.52 -17.98 -9.18
CA GLU A 90 4.14 -19.20 -9.89
C GLU A 90 2.84 -19.84 -9.36
N ALA A 91 2.31 -19.36 -8.24
CA ALA A 91 1.04 -19.83 -7.69
C ALA A 91 -0.15 -19.39 -8.54
N PRO A 92 -1.36 -19.95 -8.34
CA PRO A 92 -2.58 -19.43 -8.93
C PRO A 92 -2.78 -17.95 -8.59
N LEU A 93 -3.21 -17.16 -9.58
CA LEU A 93 -3.39 -15.73 -9.41
C LEU A 93 -4.39 -15.40 -8.30
N GLN A 94 -3.98 -14.54 -7.38
CA GLN A 94 -4.83 -13.94 -6.35
C GLN A 94 -4.49 -12.46 -6.25
N CYS A 95 -5.44 -11.60 -6.68
CA CYS A 95 -5.31 -10.16 -6.52
C CYS A 95 -6.44 -9.63 -5.65
N LEU A 96 -6.11 -8.84 -4.64
CA LEU A 96 -7.08 -8.15 -3.79
C LEU A 96 -7.43 -6.79 -4.38
N VAL A 97 -8.70 -6.57 -4.70
CA VAL A 97 -9.21 -5.26 -5.14
C VAL A 97 -9.37 -4.36 -3.91
N PHE A 98 -8.69 -3.23 -3.87
CA PHE A 98 -8.79 -2.30 -2.74
C PHE A 98 -9.46 -0.97 -3.10
N ASP A 99 -9.62 -0.66 -4.41
CA ASP A 99 -10.34 0.53 -4.87
C ASP A 99 -10.81 0.36 -6.33
N SER A 100 -11.76 1.19 -6.75
CA SER A 100 -12.19 1.25 -8.14
C SER A 100 -12.71 2.64 -8.51
N VAL A 101 -12.44 3.08 -9.72
CA VAL A 101 -12.88 4.38 -10.25
C VAL A 101 -13.58 4.18 -11.59
N PHE A 102 -14.71 4.85 -11.77
CA PHE A 102 -15.38 4.88 -13.06
C PHE A 102 -14.77 5.93 -13.99
N ASN A 103 -14.38 5.50 -15.18
CA ASN A 103 -13.93 6.37 -16.27
C ASN A 103 -14.95 6.29 -17.41
N PRO A 104 -15.52 7.41 -17.88
CA PRO A 104 -16.55 7.41 -18.95
C PRO A 104 -16.10 6.77 -20.26
N PHE A 105 -14.81 6.79 -20.56
CA PHE A 105 -14.24 6.29 -21.82
C PHE A 105 -13.71 4.86 -21.72
N ARG A 106 -13.23 4.45 -20.53
CA ARG A 106 -12.52 3.19 -20.30
C ARG A 106 -13.29 2.19 -19.43
N GLY A 107 -14.44 2.61 -18.90
CA GLY A 107 -15.22 1.82 -17.94
C GLY A 107 -14.61 1.86 -16.52
N ILE A 108 -14.81 0.80 -15.75
CA ILE A 108 -14.26 0.68 -14.40
C ILE A 108 -12.76 0.36 -14.48
N ILE A 109 -11.99 1.14 -13.76
CA ILE A 109 -10.58 0.88 -13.48
C ILE A 109 -10.53 0.32 -12.07
N ALA A 110 -10.17 -0.96 -11.92
CA ALA A 110 -10.00 -1.57 -10.60
C ALA A 110 -8.54 -1.49 -10.19
N TYR A 111 -8.31 -1.05 -8.95
CA TYR A 111 -6.98 -1.04 -8.33
C TYR A 111 -6.83 -2.26 -7.44
N PHE A 112 -5.71 -2.95 -7.58
CA PHE A 112 -5.48 -4.20 -6.88
C PHE A 112 -4.04 -4.39 -6.43
N LYS A 113 -3.87 -5.25 -5.41
CA LYS A 113 -2.58 -5.79 -4.99
C LYS A 113 -2.50 -7.25 -5.43
N VAL A 114 -1.42 -7.64 -6.09
CA VAL A 114 -1.15 -9.04 -6.39
C VAL A 114 -0.56 -9.70 -5.14
N VAL A 115 -1.29 -10.66 -4.59
CA VAL A 115 -0.84 -11.46 -3.43
C VAL A 115 -0.07 -12.67 -3.90
N ASN A 116 -0.59 -13.40 -4.88
CA ASN A 116 0.05 -14.54 -5.51
C ASN A 116 -0.15 -14.53 -7.02
N GLY A 117 0.71 -15.23 -7.72
CA GLY A 117 0.63 -15.40 -9.17
C GLY A 117 1.14 -14.21 -9.96
N THR A 118 0.94 -14.27 -11.26
CA THR A 118 1.33 -13.24 -12.23
C THR A 118 0.17 -13.04 -13.21
N MET A 119 -0.22 -11.78 -13.45
CA MET A 119 -1.25 -11.40 -14.42
C MET A 119 -0.57 -10.79 -15.64
N GLN A 120 -0.99 -11.18 -16.84
CA GLN A 120 -0.54 -10.60 -18.11
C GLN A 120 -1.67 -9.85 -18.81
N THR A 121 -1.31 -8.92 -19.69
CA THR A 121 -2.27 -8.27 -20.58
C THR A 121 -2.97 -9.30 -21.46
N ASN A 122 -4.28 -9.18 -21.62
CA ASN A 122 -5.19 -10.10 -22.31
C ASN A 122 -5.47 -11.42 -21.57
N ASP A 123 -5.02 -11.58 -20.33
CA ASP A 123 -5.45 -12.74 -19.54
C ASP A 123 -6.97 -12.72 -19.31
N ARG A 124 -7.58 -13.91 -19.36
CA ARG A 124 -8.97 -14.11 -18.98
C ARG A 124 -9.06 -14.27 -17.46
N VAL A 125 -9.66 -13.28 -16.80
CA VAL A 125 -9.77 -13.22 -15.34
C VAL A 125 -11.21 -13.30 -14.88
N ARG A 126 -11.41 -13.75 -13.64
CA ARG A 126 -12.70 -13.82 -12.96
C ARG A 126 -12.64 -13.07 -11.65
N PHE A 127 -13.68 -12.27 -11.38
CA PHE A 127 -13.95 -11.68 -10.08
C PHE A 127 -14.67 -12.71 -9.22
N PHE A 128 -14.07 -13.08 -8.10
CA PHE A 128 -14.49 -14.23 -7.29
C PHE A 128 -15.90 -14.07 -6.73
N ASN A 129 -16.22 -12.88 -6.22
CA ASN A 129 -17.52 -12.59 -5.57
C ASN A 129 -18.68 -12.58 -6.57
N THR A 130 -18.49 -12.00 -7.76
CA THR A 130 -19.55 -11.91 -8.78
C THR A 130 -19.57 -13.10 -9.72
N GLY A 131 -18.50 -13.89 -9.78
CA GLY A 131 -18.30 -14.98 -10.73
C GLY A 131 -18.16 -14.53 -12.19
N LYS A 132 -18.16 -13.22 -12.46
CA LYS A 132 -18.07 -12.68 -13.81
C LYS A 132 -16.66 -12.71 -14.34
N GLU A 133 -16.54 -12.92 -15.64
CA GLU A 133 -15.28 -13.07 -16.35
C GLU A 133 -15.07 -11.94 -17.33
N TYR A 134 -13.82 -11.46 -17.40
CA TYR A 134 -13.42 -10.37 -18.27
C TYR A 134 -12.01 -10.61 -18.83
N ASP A 135 -11.71 -9.98 -19.94
CA ASP A 135 -10.34 -9.90 -20.45
C ASP A 135 -9.61 -8.72 -19.80
N ALA A 136 -8.36 -8.91 -19.43
CA ALA A 136 -7.50 -7.86 -18.89
C ALA A 136 -6.96 -7.00 -20.07
N ASP A 137 -7.81 -6.14 -20.64
CA ASP A 137 -7.49 -5.35 -21.85
C ASP A 137 -6.24 -4.49 -21.63
N GLU A 138 -6.09 -3.93 -20.45
CA GLU A 138 -4.91 -3.21 -20.01
C GLU A 138 -4.66 -3.47 -18.54
N ILE A 139 -3.41 -3.72 -18.19
CA ILE A 139 -2.91 -3.75 -16.82
C ILE A 139 -1.71 -2.80 -16.70
N GLY A 140 -1.42 -2.38 -15.48
CA GLY A 140 -0.26 -1.52 -15.26
C GLY A 140 -0.01 -1.26 -13.78
N VAL A 141 1.12 -0.60 -13.52
CA VAL A 141 1.54 -0.20 -12.17
C VAL A 141 1.16 1.24 -11.87
N LEU A 142 1.01 1.56 -10.60
CA LEU A 142 0.76 2.89 -10.10
C LEU A 142 2.08 3.55 -9.69
N LYS A 143 2.40 4.65 -10.36
CA LYS A 143 3.47 5.58 -9.96
C LYS A 143 2.85 6.96 -9.71
N LEU A 144 3.46 8.06 -10.17
CA LEU A 144 2.79 9.37 -10.19
C LEU A 144 1.53 9.39 -11.07
N GLY A 145 1.39 8.39 -11.92
CA GLY A 145 0.24 8.11 -12.77
C GLY A 145 0.21 6.64 -13.15
N MET A 146 -0.84 6.23 -13.84
CA MET A 146 -0.96 4.86 -14.37
C MET A 146 0.07 4.63 -15.47
N GLN A 147 0.86 3.57 -15.34
CA GLN A 147 1.83 3.14 -16.34
C GLN A 147 1.48 1.74 -16.82
N PRO A 148 1.09 1.55 -18.09
CA PRO A 148 0.81 0.26 -18.66
C PRO A 148 2.02 -0.69 -18.54
N ALA A 149 1.75 -1.94 -18.23
CA ALA A 149 2.74 -3.01 -18.13
C ALA A 149 2.25 -4.25 -18.88
N LYS A 150 3.17 -5.08 -19.34
CA LYS A 150 2.82 -6.36 -20.00
C LYS A 150 2.42 -7.42 -18.98
N GLU A 151 3.04 -7.37 -17.80
CA GLU A 151 2.75 -8.28 -16.69
C GLU A 151 2.90 -7.59 -15.35
N ILE A 152 2.20 -8.11 -14.34
CA ILE A 152 2.30 -7.72 -12.93
C ILE A 152 2.30 -8.99 -12.09
N SER A 153 3.26 -9.14 -11.18
CA SER A 153 3.46 -10.33 -10.36
C SER A 153 3.27 -10.06 -8.86
N ALA A 154 3.27 -11.13 -8.09
CA ALA A 154 3.14 -11.11 -6.63
C ALA A 154 3.97 -10.01 -5.96
N GLY A 155 3.36 -9.30 -5.01
CA GLY A 155 3.94 -8.14 -4.31
C GLY A 155 3.70 -6.80 -4.96
N ASN A 156 3.29 -6.73 -6.23
CA ASN A 156 3.02 -5.49 -6.92
C ASN A 156 1.61 -4.94 -6.64
N VAL A 157 1.49 -3.63 -6.71
CA VAL A 157 0.22 -2.91 -6.73
C VAL A 157 0.01 -2.31 -8.10
N GLY A 158 -1.19 -2.49 -8.65
CA GLY A 158 -1.48 -2.02 -9.99
C GLY A 158 -2.96 -1.79 -10.26
N TYR A 159 -3.28 -1.70 -11.53
CA TYR A 159 -4.65 -1.51 -12.01
C TYR A 159 -4.97 -2.44 -13.18
N ILE A 160 -6.26 -2.70 -13.36
CA ILE A 160 -6.81 -3.42 -14.52
C ILE A 160 -7.94 -2.60 -15.15
N ILE A 161 -7.98 -2.62 -16.46
CA ILE A 161 -9.07 -2.11 -17.29
C ILE A 161 -9.56 -3.28 -18.13
N SER A 162 -10.85 -3.58 -18.02
CA SER A 162 -11.46 -4.76 -18.63
C SER A 162 -12.83 -4.44 -19.24
N GLY A 163 -13.07 -3.16 -19.61
CA GLY A 163 -14.30 -2.74 -20.25
C GLY A 163 -15.57 -2.86 -19.39
N ILE A 164 -15.46 -3.10 -18.09
CA ILE A 164 -16.58 -3.19 -17.16
C ILE A 164 -17.27 -1.85 -17.07
N LYS A 165 -18.59 -1.80 -17.31
CA LYS A 165 -19.36 -0.55 -17.33
C LYS A 165 -20.17 -0.28 -16.07
N THR A 166 -20.38 -1.29 -15.27
CA THR A 166 -21.26 -1.25 -14.09
C THR A 166 -20.45 -1.40 -12.80
N SER A 167 -20.47 -0.39 -11.95
CA SER A 167 -19.70 -0.37 -10.69
C SER A 167 -20.07 -1.50 -9.71
N THR A 168 -21.27 -2.05 -9.80
CA THR A 168 -21.69 -3.19 -8.97
C THR A 168 -20.98 -4.49 -9.30
N GLU A 169 -20.26 -4.54 -10.43
CA GLU A 169 -19.52 -5.74 -10.87
C GLU A 169 -18.09 -5.80 -10.32
N VAL A 170 -17.60 -4.71 -9.76
CA VAL A 170 -16.30 -4.63 -9.09
C VAL A 170 -16.51 -4.11 -7.68
N LYS A 171 -16.23 -4.93 -6.70
CA LYS A 171 -16.37 -4.58 -5.28
C LYS A 171 -14.99 -4.48 -4.64
N VAL A 172 -14.82 -3.51 -3.76
CA VAL A 172 -13.65 -3.47 -2.86
C VAL A 172 -13.68 -4.69 -1.96
N GLY A 173 -12.53 -5.32 -1.76
CA GLY A 173 -12.41 -6.59 -1.04
C GLY A 173 -12.60 -7.83 -1.93
N ASP A 174 -12.95 -7.69 -3.22
CA ASP A 174 -13.06 -8.83 -4.12
C ASP A 174 -11.68 -9.37 -4.53
N THR A 175 -11.67 -10.64 -4.92
CA THR A 175 -10.48 -11.34 -5.41
C THR A 175 -10.57 -11.53 -6.92
N ILE A 176 -9.51 -11.16 -7.63
CA ILE A 176 -9.34 -11.46 -9.06
C ILE A 176 -8.46 -12.69 -9.19
N THR A 177 -8.88 -13.65 -10.02
CA THR A 177 -8.13 -14.89 -10.32
C THR A 177 -8.19 -15.21 -11.82
N HIS A 178 -7.32 -16.09 -12.30
CA HIS A 178 -7.42 -16.59 -13.68
C HIS A 178 -8.60 -17.55 -13.87
N VAL A 179 -9.22 -17.51 -15.05
CA VAL A 179 -10.27 -18.49 -15.40
C VAL A 179 -9.66 -19.86 -15.63
N ALA A 180 -8.52 -19.94 -16.31
CA ALA A 180 -7.86 -21.20 -16.66
C ALA A 180 -7.23 -21.92 -15.45
N ARG A 181 -6.76 -21.17 -14.45
CA ARG A 181 -6.13 -21.70 -13.23
C ARG A 181 -6.60 -20.88 -12.02
N PRO A 182 -7.85 -21.08 -11.60
CA PRO A 182 -8.41 -20.29 -10.51
C PRO A 182 -7.78 -20.65 -9.16
N CYS A 183 -7.69 -19.67 -8.28
CA CYS A 183 -7.37 -19.93 -6.87
C CYS A 183 -8.54 -20.65 -6.19
N THR A 184 -8.25 -21.38 -5.14
CA THR A 184 -9.24 -22.16 -4.37
C THR A 184 -10.04 -21.32 -3.38
N GLU A 185 -9.46 -20.23 -2.90
CA GLU A 185 -10.04 -19.38 -1.86
C GLU A 185 -9.91 -17.91 -2.24
N ALA A 186 -10.92 -17.11 -1.86
CA ALA A 186 -10.85 -15.67 -1.94
C ALA A 186 -9.92 -15.13 -0.84
N ILE A 187 -9.27 -14.00 -1.10
CA ILE A 187 -8.52 -13.27 -0.08
C ILE A 187 -9.55 -12.68 0.91
N ALA A 188 -9.30 -12.82 2.21
CA ALA A 188 -10.08 -12.13 3.22
C ALA A 188 -9.82 -10.62 3.09
N GLY A 189 -10.87 -9.87 2.73
CA GLY A 189 -10.83 -8.41 2.53
C GLY A 189 -11.64 -7.68 3.59
#